data_c113fc7e7a54576c16f4b4e53d1052c5
#
_entry.id   c113fc7e7a54576c16f4b4e53d1052c5
#
_cell.length_a   1.000
_cell.length_b   1.000
_cell.length_c   1.000
_cell.angle_alpha   90.00
_cell.angle_beta   90.00
_cell.angle_gamma   90.00
#
_symmetry.space_group_name_H-M   'P 1'
#
loop_
_entity.id
_entity.type
_entity.pdbx_description
1 polymer ?
#
loop_
_entity_poly.entity_id
_entity_poly.type
_entity_poly.pdbx_seq_one_letter_code
_entity_poly.pdbx_strand_id
1 'polypeptide(L)'
;SAASDVYKRQVLSPNPEDATAYELPIAEAQVEHQLILANDPDADRLGVMVRNNQQEWVRLNGNQIGALLLDFVLGVLQESGKLPENGLYIGSIVTSPLGKRIAEHYGLAVKEVLTGFKWIWSVALQAESKGQKFLFGMEESHGYLMGNHTGDKDGVGAAMAFAEMVASLKAQ
;
A
#
# COMPACT_ATOMS: atom_id res chain seq x y z
N SER A 1 -6.06 21.05 -30.89
CA SER A 1 -5.87 19.71 -31.48
C SER A 1 -5.84 18.65 -30.37
N ALA A 2 -6.24 17.43 -30.66
CA ALA A 2 -6.27 16.33 -29.66
C ALA A 2 -4.91 16.12 -28.95
N ALA A 3 -3.79 16.35 -29.64
CA ALA A 3 -2.46 16.25 -29.04
C ALA A 3 -2.20 17.31 -27.94
N SER A 4 -2.69 18.57 -28.13
CA SER A 4 -2.53 19.61 -27.11
C SER A 4 -3.39 19.34 -25.86
N ASP A 5 -4.46 18.58 -25.99
CA ASP A 5 -5.35 18.23 -24.89
C ASP A 5 -4.75 17.12 -24.00
N VAL A 6 -4.04 16.17 -24.60
CA VAL A 6 -3.32 15.13 -23.87
C VAL A 6 -2.22 15.72 -22.98
N TYR A 7 -1.43 16.67 -23.48
CA TYR A 7 -0.38 17.33 -22.69
C TYR A 7 -0.93 18.20 -21.56
N LYS A 8 -2.12 18.78 -21.70
CA LYS A 8 -2.76 19.59 -20.64
C LYS A 8 -3.30 18.76 -19.48
N ARG A 9 -3.45 17.45 -19.67
CA ARG A 9 -3.94 16.52 -18.66
C ARG A 9 -2.83 15.68 -18.00
N GLN A 10 -1.56 16.03 -18.24
CA GLN A 10 -0.43 15.35 -17.60
C GLN A 10 -0.01 16.08 -16.34
N VAL A 11 0.23 15.29 -15.26
CA VAL A 11 0.86 15.82 -14.05
C VAL A 11 2.35 16.08 -14.31
N LEU A 12 2.90 17.16 -13.73
CA LEU A 12 4.29 17.53 -13.90
C LEU A 12 5.26 16.54 -13.26
N SER A 13 4.86 15.96 -12.12
CA SER A 13 5.63 14.97 -11.37
C SER A 13 4.72 13.80 -11.02
N PRO A 14 4.77 12.69 -11.76
CA PRO A 14 3.94 11.50 -11.46
C PRO A 14 4.53 10.68 -10.32
N ASN A 15 4.84 11.33 -9.20
CA ASN A 15 5.33 10.72 -7.98
C ASN A 15 4.25 10.79 -6.90
N PRO A 16 3.74 9.65 -6.37
CA PRO A 16 2.68 9.64 -5.35
C PRO A 16 3.10 10.27 -4.01
N GLU A 17 4.38 10.56 -3.81
CA GLU A 17 4.87 11.35 -2.67
C GLU A 17 4.75 12.86 -2.89
N ASP A 18 4.54 13.32 -4.13
CA ASP A 18 4.43 14.73 -4.48
C ASP A 18 2.97 15.18 -4.44
N ALA A 19 2.70 16.28 -3.72
CA ALA A 19 1.35 16.83 -3.63
C ALA A 19 0.81 17.27 -5.00
N THR A 20 1.67 17.72 -5.91
CA THR A 20 1.28 18.19 -7.26
C THR A 20 0.73 17.05 -8.13
N ALA A 21 1.08 15.80 -7.84
CA ALA A 21 0.52 14.62 -8.52
C ALA A 21 -1.00 14.51 -8.36
N TYR A 22 -1.56 15.14 -7.32
CA TYR A 22 -2.99 15.05 -6.98
C TYR A 22 -3.82 16.25 -7.43
N GLU A 23 -3.22 17.32 -7.93
CA GLU A 23 -3.96 18.52 -8.36
C GLU A 23 -5.02 18.21 -9.42
N LEU A 24 -4.65 17.44 -10.44
CA LEU A 24 -5.57 17.04 -11.50
C LEU A 24 -6.66 16.07 -11.00
N PRO A 25 -6.35 14.98 -10.31
CA PRO A 25 -7.38 14.10 -9.72
C PRO A 25 -8.34 14.83 -8.77
N ILE A 26 -7.85 15.77 -7.97
CA ILE A 26 -8.69 16.57 -7.06
C ILE A 26 -9.63 17.46 -7.86
N ALA A 27 -9.13 18.12 -8.91
CA ALA A 27 -9.95 19.00 -9.76
C ALA A 27 -11.03 18.27 -10.54
N GLU A 28 -10.81 17.00 -10.90
CA GLU A 28 -11.76 16.14 -11.61
C GLU A 28 -12.72 15.39 -10.65
N ALA A 29 -12.39 15.34 -9.35
CA ALA A 29 -13.18 14.60 -8.37
C ALA A 29 -14.51 15.29 -8.07
N GLN A 30 -15.59 14.52 -8.14
CA GLN A 30 -16.95 14.96 -7.78
C GLN A 30 -17.24 14.74 -6.29
N VAL A 31 -18.35 15.21 -5.79
CA VAL A 31 -18.71 15.18 -4.36
C VAL A 31 -18.82 13.73 -3.82
N GLU A 32 -19.31 12.82 -4.64
CA GLU A 32 -19.44 11.40 -4.29
C GLU A 32 -18.13 10.63 -4.23
N HIS A 33 -17.06 11.14 -4.85
CA HIS A 33 -15.75 10.51 -4.79
C HIS A 33 -15.13 10.68 -3.40
N GLN A 34 -14.76 9.59 -2.77
CA GLN A 34 -14.21 9.54 -1.41
C GLN A 34 -12.75 9.10 -1.37
N LEU A 35 -12.23 8.60 -2.49
CA LEU A 35 -10.92 7.97 -2.60
C LEU A 35 -10.26 8.39 -3.91
N ILE A 36 -8.98 8.77 -3.84
CA ILE A 36 -8.09 8.90 -5.00
C ILE A 36 -6.93 7.94 -4.79
N LEU A 37 -6.68 7.11 -5.78
CA LEU A 37 -5.54 6.20 -5.84
C LEU A 37 -4.63 6.63 -6.98
N ALA A 38 -3.34 6.73 -6.73
CA ALA A 38 -2.35 7.16 -7.71
C ALA A 38 -1.14 6.22 -7.68
N ASN A 39 -0.80 5.65 -8.83
CA ASN A 39 0.45 4.93 -9.02
C ASN A 39 1.47 5.84 -9.73
N ASP A 40 2.74 5.54 -9.53
CA ASP A 40 3.83 6.10 -10.32
C ASP A 40 3.92 5.43 -11.71
N PRO A 41 4.82 5.88 -12.61
CA PRO A 41 4.83 5.42 -14.01
C PRO A 41 5.10 3.94 -14.21
N ASP A 42 5.85 3.30 -13.32
CA ASP A 42 6.12 1.86 -13.32
C ASP A 42 5.18 1.06 -12.42
N ALA A 43 4.20 1.75 -11.79
CA ALA A 43 3.11 1.19 -11.00
C ALA A 43 3.57 0.32 -9.81
N ASP A 44 4.75 0.57 -9.29
CA ASP A 44 5.30 -0.15 -8.13
C ASP A 44 4.93 0.51 -6.79
N ARG A 45 4.55 1.79 -6.78
CA ARG A 45 4.13 2.54 -5.59
C ARG A 45 2.66 2.93 -5.62
N LEU A 46 2.09 3.13 -4.44
CA LEU A 46 0.71 3.58 -4.27
C LEU A 46 0.65 4.83 -3.39
N GLY A 47 0.07 5.90 -3.92
CA GLY A 47 -0.37 7.04 -3.15
C GLY A 47 -1.89 7.05 -2.98
N VAL A 48 -2.33 7.58 -1.85
CA VAL A 48 -3.75 7.59 -1.48
C VAL A 48 -4.16 8.95 -0.93
N MET A 49 -5.30 9.45 -1.39
CA MET A 49 -6.03 10.52 -0.70
C MET A 49 -7.44 10.06 -0.35
N VAL A 50 -7.90 10.47 0.80
CA VAL A 50 -9.24 10.20 1.30
C VAL A 50 -9.94 11.49 1.70
N ARG A 51 -11.27 11.52 1.67
CA ARG A 51 -12.02 12.66 2.25
C ARG A 51 -12.16 12.48 3.76
N ASN A 52 -11.87 13.56 4.51
CA ASN A 52 -12.16 13.62 5.93
C ASN A 52 -13.66 13.96 6.19
N ASN A 53 -14.04 14.04 7.46
CA ASN A 53 -15.41 14.37 7.86
C ASN A 53 -15.86 15.78 7.43
N GLN A 54 -14.92 16.70 7.13
CA GLN A 54 -15.16 18.02 6.59
C GLN A 54 -15.22 18.04 5.07
N GLN A 55 -15.17 16.87 4.41
CA GLN A 55 -15.12 16.71 2.95
C GLN A 55 -13.85 17.28 2.30
N GLU A 56 -12.77 17.45 3.07
CA GLU A 56 -11.47 17.86 2.56
C GLU A 56 -10.64 16.66 2.15
N TRP A 57 -9.84 16.81 1.09
CA TRP A 57 -8.90 15.79 0.67
C TRP A 57 -7.67 15.76 1.58
N VAL A 58 -7.41 14.60 2.18
CA VAL A 58 -6.25 14.34 3.02
C VAL A 58 -5.38 13.28 2.37
N ARG A 59 -4.11 13.61 2.15
CA ARG A 59 -3.12 12.65 1.64
C ARG A 59 -2.58 11.80 2.79
N LEU A 60 -2.60 10.50 2.61
CA LEU A 60 -1.96 9.57 3.52
C LEU A 60 -0.48 9.41 3.17
N ASN A 61 0.39 9.34 4.17
CA ASN A 61 1.80 9.01 3.96
C ASN A 61 1.99 7.49 3.85
N GLY A 62 3.18 7.07 3.36
CA GLY A 62 3.43 5.66 3.10
C GLY A 62 3.31 4.75 4.33
N ASN A 63 3.69 5.24 5.52
CA ASN A 63 3.51 4.48 6.76
C ASN A 63 2.03 4.28 7.13
N GLN A 64 1.19 5.31 6.92
CA GLN A 64 -0.25 5.21 7.16
C GLN A 64 -0.92 4.23 6.20
N ILE A 65 -0.60 4.34 4.90
CA ILE A 65 -1.13 3.42 3.88
C ILE A 65 -0.73 1.98 4.21
N GLY A 66 0.57 1.75 4.48
CA GLY A 66 1.08 0.41 4.78
C GLY A 66 0.48 -0.20 6.04
N ALA A 67 0.29 0.59 7.11
CA ALA A 67 -0.35 0.11 8.34
C ALA A 67 -1.81 -0.28 8.11
N LEU A 68 -2.58 0.54 7.38
CA LEU A 68 -3.97 0.27 7.05
C LEU A 68 -4.13 -0.98 6.17
N LEU A 69 -3.30 -1.10 5.12
CA LEU A 69 -3.28 -2.27 4.25
C LEU A 69 -2.92 -3.54 5.02
N LEU A 70 -1.88 -3.49 5.85
CA LEU A 70 -1.43 -4.63 6.65
C LEU A 70 -2.54 -5.12 7.59
N ASP A 71 -3.15 -4.21 8.34
CA ASP A 71 -4.22 -4.54 9.28
C ASP A 71 -5.44 -5.14 8.55
N PHE A 72 -5.86 -4.51 7.45
CA PHE A 72 -6.97 -5.01 6.64
C PHE A 72 -6.71 -6.42 6.08
N VAL A 73 -5.55 -6.63 5.44
CA VAL A 73 -5.20 -7.93 4.83
C VAL A 73 -5.12 -9.03 5.89
N LEU A 74 -4.47 -8.75 7.03
CA LEU A 74 -4.35 -9.75 8.09
C LEU A 74 -5.70 -10.02 8.77
N GLY A 75 -6.54 -9.00 8.96
CA GLY A 75 -7.91 -9.13 9.47
C GLY A 75 -8.76 -10.04 8.58
N VAL A 76 -8.77 -9.79 7.27
CA VAL A 76 -9.49 -10.64 6.30
C VAL A 76 -8.99 -12.08 6.32
N LEU A 77 -7.67 -12.29 6.38
CA LEU A 77 -7.09 -13.63 6.49
C LEU A 77 -7.49 -14.32 7.79
N GLN A 78 -7.50 -13.61 8.90
CA GLN A 78 -7.91 -14.15 10.20
C GLN A 78 -9.39 -14.51 10.23
N GLU A 79 -10.27 -13.61 9.80
CA GLU A 79 -11.73 -13.82 9.77
C GLU A 79 -12.13 -14.98 8.86
N SER A 80 -11.41 -15.16 7.74
CA SER A 80 -11.62 -16.27 6.79
C SER A 80 -10.96 -17.60 7.23
N GLY A 81 -10.24 -17.63 8.36
CA GLY A 81 -9.49 -18.80 8.83
C GLY A 81 -8.31 -19.19 7.94
N LYS A 82 -7.79 -18.24 7.14
CA LYS A 82 -6.68 -18.46 6.20
C LYS A 82 -5.35 -17.86 6.67
N LEU A 83 -5.30 -17.23 7.84
CA LEU A 83 -4.07 -16.70 8.41
C LEU A 83 -3.16 -17.87 8.83
N PRO A 84 -1.98 -18.04 8.22
CA PRO A 84 -1.10 -19.14 8.55
C PRO A 84 -0.33 -18.88 9.85
N GLU A 85 -0.15 -19.91 10.67
CA GLU A 85 0.61 -19.85 11.93
C GLU A 85 2.08 -19.44 11.74
N ASN A 86 2.66 -19.73 10.57
CA ASN A 86 4.04 -19.42 10.21
C ASN A 86 4.16 -18.16 9.32
N GLY A 87 3.19 -17.25 9.42
CA GLY A 87 3.14 -16.00 8.67
C GLY A 87 4.33 -15.08 8.96
N LEU A 88 4.77 -14.33 7.96
CA LEU A 88 5.90 -13.43 8.03
C LEU A 88 5.55 -12.06 7.45
N TYR A 89 5.86 -11.01 8.23
CA TYR A 89 5.93 -9.61 7.82
C TYR A 89 7.38 -9.17 7.70
N ILE A 90 7.70 -8.36 6.69
CA ILE A 90 9.02 -7.76 6.50
C ILE A 90 8.88 -6.27 6.23
N GLY A 91 9.53 -5.43 7.04
CA GLY A 91 9.61 -3.98 6.84
C GLY A 91 11.03 -3.48 6.71
N SER A 92 11.24 -2.28 6.16
CA SER A 92 12.53 -1.61 6.23
C SER A 92 12.78 -1.05 7.62
N ILE A 93 14.06 -0.90 8.01
CA ILE A 93 14.46 -0.36 9.34
C ILE A 93 14.02 1.09 9.58
N VAL A 94 13.66 1.83 8.51
CA VAL A 94 13.18 3.21 8.56
C VAL A 94 11.65 3.31 8.52
N THR A 95 10.98 2.18 8.29
CA THR A 95 9.52 2.08 8.33
C THR A 95 9.01 2.23 9.76
N SER A 96 7.83 2.84 9.93
CA SER A 96 7.20 3.01 11.24
C SER A 96 7.10 1.68 12.01
N PRO A 97 7.38 1.67 13.33
CA PRO A 97 7.22 0.48 14.16
C PRO A 97 5.76 0.01 14.28
N LEU A 98 4.79 0.79 13.77
CA LEU A 98 3.37 0.41 13.80
C LEU A 98 3.10 -0.86 12.98
N GLY A 99 3.70 -0.99 11.78
CA GLY A 99 3.56 -2.20 10.96
C GLY A 99 4.04 -3.47 11.69
N LYS A 100 5.18 -3.37 12.38
CA LYS A 100 5.68 -4.44 13.25
C LYS A 100 4.69 -4.84 14.34
N ARG A 101 4.13 -3.85 15.05
CA ARG A 101 3.16 -4.10 16.14
C ARG A 101 1.87 -4.73 15.63
N ILE A 102 1.38 -4.29 14.46
CA ILE A 102 0.22 -4.91 13.81
C ILE A 102 0.53 -6.38 13.50
N ALA A 103 1.66 -6.66 12.84
CA ALA A 103 2.07 -8.03 12.50
C ALA A 103 2.18 -8.93 13.76
N GLU A 104 2.81 -8.42 14.82
CA GLU A 104 2.93 -9.12 16.10
C GLU A 104 1.55 -9.38 16.75
N HIS A 105 0.60 -8.43 16.66
CA HIS A 105 -0.76 -8.59 17.14
C HIS A 105 -1.48 -9.78 16.46
N TYR A 106 -1.27 -9.97 15.16
CA TYR A 106 -1.80 -11.11 14.41
C TYR A 106 -0.96 -12.38 14.54
N GLY A 107 0.09 -12.39 15.36
CA GLY A 107 0.93 -13.56 15.60
C GLY A 107 1.97 -13.85 14.53
N LEU A 108 2.25 -12.91 13.63
CA LEU A 108 3.25 -13.09 12.60
C LEU A 108 4.68 -12.95 13.13
N ALA A 109 5.59 -13.70 12.53
CA ALA A 109 7.02 -13.39 12.64
C ALA A 109 7.32 -12.06 11.95
N VAL A 110 8.28 -11.30 12.51
CA VAL A 110 8.69 -10.00 11.99
C VAL A 110 10.17 -10.03 11.62
N LYS A 111 10.51 -9.46 10.47
CA LYS A 111 11.89 -9.17 10.07
C LYS A 111 12.02 -7.73 9.63
N GLU A 112 13.15 -7.12 9.97
CA GLU A 112 13.52 -5.77 9.55
C GLU A 112 14.75 -5.85 8.68
N VAL A 113 14.75 -5.12 7.56
CA VAL A 113 15.82 -5.14 6.56
C VAL A 113 16.27 -3.72 6.22
N LEU A 114 17.38 -3.58 5.53
CA LEU A 114 17.83 -2.29 4.98
C LEU A 114 16.82 -1.77 3.94
N THR A 115 16.84 -0.47 3.71
CA THR A 115 16.03 0.19 2.67
C THR A 115 16.33 -0.38 1.29
N GLY A 116 15.30 -0.59 0.52
CA GLY A 116 15.31 -1.17 -0.82
C GLY A 116 14.58 -2.51 -0.88
N PHE A 117 13.51 -2.55 -1.66
CA PHE A 117 12.58 -3.69 -1.71
C PHE A 117 13.25 -5.03 -2.06
N LYS A 118 14.38 -4.99 -2.79
CA LYS A 118 15.23 -6.16 -3.05
C LYS A 118 15.64 -6.92 -1.78
N TRP A 119 15.80 -6.21 -0.66
CA TRP A 119 16.15 -6.83 0.62
C TRP A 119 14.94 -7.51 1.26
N ILE A 120 13.76 -6.88 1.16
CA ILE A 120 12.49 -7.49 1.57
C ILE A 120 12.29 -8.79 0.81
N TRP A 121 12.39 -8.75 -0.52
CA TRP A 121 12.20 -9.91 -1.36
C TRP A 121 13.24 -11.01 -1.13
N SER A 122 14.52 -10.66 -1.02
CA SER A 122 15.58 -11.65 -0.72
C SER A 122 15.33 -12.39 0.59
N VAL A 123 14.90 -11.67 1.64
CA VAL A 123 14.60 -12.27 2.94
C VAL A 123 13.29 -13.07 2.89
N ALA A 124 12.30 -12.64 2.11
CA ALA A 124 11.07 -13.40 1.89
C ALA A 124 11.36 -14.77 1.26
N LEU A 125 12.14 -14.81 0.17
CA LEU A 125 12.53 -16.05 -0.50
C LEU A 125 13.29 -17.01 0.43
N GLN A 126 14.24 -16.46 1.22
CA GLN A 126 14.98 -17.28 2.20
C GLN A 126 14.08 -17.83 3.31
N ALA A 127 13.08 -17.07 3.72
CA ALA A 127 12.13 -17.48 4.74
C ALA A 127 11.19 -18.57 4.20
N GLU A 128 10.69 -18.41 3.00
CA GLU A 128 9.82 -19.39 2.34
C GLU A 128 10.53 -20.72 2.09
N SER A 129 11.82 -20.68 1.71
CA SER A 129 12.64 -21.91 1.57
C SER A 129 12.80 -22.69 2.88
N LYS A 130 12.54 -22.04 4.03
CA LYS A 130 12.57 -22.63 5.38
C LYS A 130 11.17 -22.90 5.93
N GLY A 131 10.15 -22.82 5.08
CA GLY A 131 8.76 -23.13 5.42
C GLY A 131 7.98 -21.98 6.06
N GLN A 132 8.51 -20.75 6.17
CA GLN A 132 7.73 -19.59 6.56
C GLN A 132 6.88 -19.12 5.38
N LYS A 133 5.71 -18.48 5.66
CA LYS A 133 4.83 -17.92 4.64
C LYS A 133 4.95 -16.40 4.62
N PHE A 134 5.57 -15.84 3.58
CA PHE A 134 5.58 -14.40 3.39
C PHE A 134 4.17 -13.87 3.09
N LEU A 135 3.70 -12.91 3.88
CA LEU A 135 2.35 -12.34 3.76
C LEU A 135 2.36 -10.88 3.35
N PHE A 136 3.29 -10.09 3.90
CA PHE A 136 3.32 -8.66 3.65
C PHE A 136 4.73 -8.08 3.77
N GLY A 137 5.08 -7.24 2.81
CA GLY A 137 6.30 -6.43 2.82
C GLY A 137 5.97 -4.96 2.60
N MET A 138 6.66 -4.05 3.31
CA MET A 138 6.46 -2.62 3.11
C MET A 138 7.71 -1.78 3.30
N GLU A 139 7.73 -0.68 2.55
CA GLU A 139 8.61 0.47 2.74
C GLU A 139 7.78 1.73 2.91
N GLU A 140 8.25 2.66 3.75
CA GLU A 140 7.58 3.95 4.01
C GLU A 140 7.48 4.84 2.76
N SER A 141 8.31 4.59 1.75
CA SER A 141 8.31 5.24 0.43
C SER A 141 7.21 4.73 -0.51
N HIS A 142 6.04 4.39 0.04
CA HIS A 142 4.83 3.98 -0.70
C HIS A 142 4.94 2.62 -1.42
N GLY A 143 5.88 1.75 -1.02
CA GLY A 143 6.10 0.43 -1.60
C GLY A 143 5.49 -0.68 -0.75
N TYR A 144 4.62 -1.50 -1.33
CA TYR A 144 3.91 -2.60 -0.66
C TYR A 144 3.89 -3.85 -1.52
N LEU A 145 3.94 -5.02 -0.87
CA LEU A 145 3.73 -6.31 -1.53
C LEU A 145 2.93 -7.22 -0.60
N MET A 146 1.84 -7.78 -1.09
CA MET A 146 0.99 -8.75 -0.41
C MET A 146 1.17 -10.13 -1.04
N GLY A 147 1.73 -11.08 -0.26
CA GLY A 147 2.06 -12.40 -0.77
C GLY A 147 3.31 -12.39 -1.68
N ASN A 148 3.47 -13.47 -2.48
CA ASN A 148 4.71 -13.74 -3.24
C ASN A 148 4.49 -13.85 -4.76
N HIS A 149 3.46 -13.19 -5.31
CA HIS A 149 3.12 -13.26 -6.73
C HIS A 149 4.06 -12.44 -7.64
N THR A 150 4.83 -11.53 -7.06
CA THR A 150 5.88 -10.76 -7.76
C THR A 150 7.11 -10.62 -6.87
N GLY A 151 8.24 -10.23 -7.45
CA GLY A 151 9.53 -10.07 -6.75
C GLY A 151 9.84 -8.63 -6.33
N ASP A 152 8.91 -7.72 -6.49
CA ASP A 152 9.04 -6.31 -6.15
C ASP A 152 7.70 -5.77 -5.64
N LYS A 153 7.67 -4.48 -5.30
CA LYS A 153 6.48 -3.73 -4.89
C LYS A 153 5.36 -3.86 -5.93
N ASP A 154 4.13 -3.93 -5.47
CA ASP A 154 2.93 -4.02 -6.31
C ASP A 154 1.95 -2.91 -5.94
N GLY A 155 2.08 -1.77 -6.59
CA GLY A 155 1.20 -0.62 -6.38
C GLY A 155 -0.22 -0.87 -6.88
N VAL A 156 -0.41 -1.72 -7.90
CA VAL A 156 -1.73 -2.05 -8.45
C VAL A 156 -2.50 -2.97 -7.48
N GLY A 157 -1.85 -4.02 -6.99
CA GLY A 157 -2.45 -4.89 -5.97
C GLY A 157 -2.75 -4.14 -4.66
N ALA A 158 -1.85 -3.23 -4.26
CA ALA A 158 -2.09 -2.36 -3.11
C ALA A 158 -3.28 -1.42 -3.33
N ALA A 159 -3.44 -0.85 -4.53
CA ALA A 159 -4.60 -0.01 -4.87
C ALA A 159 -5.91 -0.80 -4.82
N MET A 160 -5.92 -2.02 -5.34
CA MET A 160 -7.09 -2.91 -5.29
C MET A 160 -7.48 -3.22 -3.85
N ALA A 161 -6.52 -3.63 -3.01
CA ALA A 161 -6.78 -3.94 -1.61
C ALA A 161 -7.26 -2.71 -0.81
N PHE A 162 -6.70 -1.53 -1.10
CA PHE A 162 -7.13 -0.29 -0.46
C PHE A 162 -8.57 0.10 -0.85
N ALA A 163 -8.93 -0.07 -2.11
CA ALA A 163 -10.30 0.16 -2.59
C ALA A 163 -11.29 -0.81 -1.94
N GLU A 164 -10.93 -2.09 -1.82
CA GLU A 164 -11.74 -3.12 -1.15
C GLU A 164 -11.93 -2.80 0.33
N MET A 165 -10.87 -2.37 1.04
CA MET A 165 -10.94 -1.93 2.43
C MET A 165 -11.94 -0.78 2.59
N VAL A 166 -11.85 0.26 1.76
CA VAL A 166 -12.77 1.41 1.82
C VAL A 166 -14.22 1.00 1.54
N ALA A 167 -14.43 0.12 0.56
CA ALA A 167 -15.76 -0.42 0.25
C ALA A 167 -16.33 -1.23 1.41
N SER A 168 -15.52 -2.06 2.05
CA SER A 168 -15.91 -2.87 3.21
C SER A 168 -16.30 -2.01 4.42
N LEU A 169 -15.53 -0.95 4.72
CA LEU A 169 -15.84 -0.01 5.81
C LEU A 169 -17.13 0.78 5.57
N LYS A 170 -17.51 1.03 4.32
CA LYS A 170 -18.78 1.72 3.99
C LYS A 170 -20.00 0.80 4.08
N ALA A 171 -19.81 -0.49 4.02
CA ALA A 171 -20.89 -1.48 4.09
C ALA A 171 -21.30 -1.82 5.55
N GLN A 172 -20.51 -1.38 6.53
CA GLN A 172 -20.79 -1.49 7.97
C GLN A 172 -21.59 -0.31 8.46
#